data_7aaa4c14f2a7f33532218f55e8ed83b6
#
_entry.id   7aaa4c14f2a7f33532218f55e8ed83b6
#
_cell.length_a   1.000
_cell.length_b   1.000
_cell.length_c   1.000
_cell.angle_alpha   90.00
_cell.angle_beta   90.00
_cell.angle_gamma   90.00
#
_symmetry.space_group_name_H-M   'P 1'
#
loop_
_entity.id
_entity.type
_entity.pdbx_description
1 polymer ?
#
loop_
_entity_poly.entity_id
_entity_poly.type
_entity_poly.pdbx_seq_one_letter_code
_entity_poly.pdbx_strand_id
1 'polypeptide(L)'
;MSKSIFTILLVAIFTISANAAKNPKAPAFLKPGDKIALLSPGSTPPVWFPDSGASVLRQWGFTPVIGKNATAEYHMYAGTTAQRKADLMAALRDPSVKAILCNRGGYGSSLLLCEIPLDTLRRYPKWIIGYSDITALHSAEVRAGNMSIHASMVGSLASRGANDSVNLLLRSILMGQFPTYNLPGHPYNHPGTAKGILVGGNMAVFSNIAGSNVDFLDRDYVKNHDIILFFEDVSESMSRVNSMLTQLKLKGVINRVKGIIIGRFTDYSPSYGYTDMNQLLHEYLAGYNIPICYDFPASHDESHNLPLIEGCPVTLNVSTSAVSLKFEQPSKR
;
A
#
# COMPACT_ATOMS: atom_id res chain seq x y z
N MET A 1 12.47 49.75 59.46
CA MET A 1 12.50 49.81 58.00
C MET A 1 12.72 48.37 57.48
N SER A 2 11.62 47.70 57.13
CA SER A 2 11.65 46.31 56.63
C SER A 2 11.62 46.34 55.10
N LYS A 3 12.64 45.76 54.46
CA LYS A 3 12.68 45.61 52.98
C LYS A 3 12.11 44.25 52.62
N SER A 4 10.88 44.25 52.07
CA SER A 4 10.30 43.05 51.45
C SER A 4 10.97 42.80 50.11
N ILE A 5 11.59 41.63 49.95
CA ILE A 5 12.15 41.13 48.68
C ILE A 5 11.03 40.33 47.99
N PHE A 6 10.50 40.83 46.86
CA PHE A 6 9.56 40.12 46.01
C PHE A 6 10.38 39.20 45.07
N THR A 7 10.33 37.91 45.31
CA THR A 7 10.90 36.91 44.38
C THR A 7 9.88 36.62 43.28
N ILE A 8 10.15 37.09 42.05
CA ILE A 8 9.33 36.76 40.86
C ILE A 8 9.77 35.38 40.39
N LEU A 9 8.89 34.39 40.53
CA LEU A 9 9.06 33.06 40.01
C LEU A 9 8.69 33.04 38.51
N LEU A 10 9.70 33.03 37.64
CA LEU A 10 9.46 32.93 36.18
C LEU A 10 9.16 31.47 35.85
N VAL A 11 7.87 31.12 35.66
CA VAL A 11 7.47 29.82 35.18
C VAL A 11 7.65 29.80 33.65
N ALA A 12 8.73 29.17 33.18
CA ALA A 12 8.92 28.90 31.76
C ALA A 12 7.93 27.81 31.33
N ILE A 13 6.88 28.19 30.63
CA ILE A 13 5.96 27.26 29.98
C ILE A 13 6.69 26.74 28.75
N PHE A 14 7.28 25.55 28.88
CA PHE A 14 7.73 24.76 27.71
C PHE A 14 6.47 24.29 26.98
N THR A 15 6.06 24.99 25.94
CA THR A 15 5.13 24.44 24.95
C THR A 15 5.85 23.33 24.20
N ILE A 16 5.59 22.09 24.60
CA ILE A 16 5.93 20.93 23.80
C ILE A 16 5.04 21.02 22.56
N SER A 17 5.56 21.59 21.48
CA SER A 17 4.95 21.41 20.16
C SER A 17 4.96 19.91 19.87
N ALA A 18 3.83 19.26 20.06
CA ALA A 18 3.63 17.92 19.53
C ALA A 18 3.89 18.03 18.03
N ASN A 19 5.04 17.54 17.57
CA ASN A 19 5.29 17.35 16.14
C ASN A 19 4.30 16.29 15.68
N ALA A 20 3.13 16.74 15.21
CA ALA A 20 2.20 15.85 14.53
C ALA A 20 2.99 15.17 13.40
N ALA A 21 3.03 13.85 13.41
CA ALA A 21 3.74 13.09 12.39
C ALA A 21 3.19 13.51 11.02
N LYS A 22 4.10 13.82 10.10
CA LYS A 22 3.69 14.27 8.76
C LYS A 22 3.21 13.07 7.95
N ASN A 23 2.01 13.16 7.40
CA ASN A 23 1.51 12.16 6.48
C ASN A 23 2.46 11.99 5.27
N PRO A 24 2.54 10.79 4.69
CA PRO A 24 3.28 10.54 3.46
C PRO A 24 2.86 11.51 2.34
N LYS A 25 3.79 11.80 1.44
CA LYS A 25 3.60 12.76 0.35
C LYS A 25 3.52 12.03 -0.98
N ALA A 26 2.69 12.56 -1.86
CA ALA A 26 2.66 12.11 -3.25
C ALA A 26 4.00 12.42 -3.93
N PRO A 27 4.64 11.43 -4.61
CA PRO A 27 5.68 11.70 -5.57
C PRO A 27 5.20 12.63 -6.70
N ALA A 28 6.10 13.08 -7.55
CA ALA A 28 5.73 13.97 -8.67
C ALA A 28 4.72 13.28 -9.61
N PHE A 29 3.63 13.97 -9.94
CA PHE A 29 2.65 13.48 -10.91
C PHE A 29 3.24 13.47 -12.33
N LEU A 30 2.80 12.48 -13.10
CA LEU A 30 3.29 12.26 -14.46
C LEU A 30 2.60 13.18 -15.46
N LYS A 31 3.37 13.53 -16.49
CA LYS A 31 2.92 14.22 -17.70
C LYS A 31 3.20 13.36 -18.92
N PRO A 32 2.52 13.56 -20.03
CA PRO A 32 2.87 12.88 -21.29
C PRO A 32 4.38 13.02 -21.60
N GLY A 33 5.01 11.92 -21.98
CA GLY A 33 6.45 11.80 -22.20
C GLY A 33 7.29 11.40 -21.00
N ASP A 34 6.77 11.50 -19.77
CA ASP A 34 7.50 11.05 -18.57
C ASP A 34 7.82 9.56 -18.59
N LYS A 35 8.95 9.18 -18.00
CA LYS A 35 9.43 7.82 -17.99
C LYS A 35 8.81 7.01 -16.85
N ILE A 36 8.41 5.77 -17.18
CA ILE A 36 8.01 4.73 -16.24
C ILE A 36 8.96 3.54 -16.39
N ALA A 37 9.63 3.15 -15.31
CA ALA A 37 10.48 1.96 -15.31
C ALA A 37 9.62 0.69 -15.10
N LEU A 38 9.92 -0.36 -15.87
CA LEU A 38 9.33 -1.69 -15.77
C LEU A 38 10.35 -2.62 -15.11
N LEU A 39 10.11 -3.01 -13.85
CA LEU A 39 11.06 -3.75 -13.02
C LEU A 39 10.42 -5.01 -12.44
N SER A 40 11.26 -5.96 -12.04
CA SER A 40 10.86 -7.22 -11.40
C SER A 40 11.53 -7.36 -10.03
N PRO A 41 11.01 -6.72 -8.97
CA PRO A 41 11.64 -6.79 -7.65
C PRO A 41 11.45 -8.14 -6.95
N GLY A 42 10.45 -8.93 -7.34
CA GLY A 42 10.12 -10.25 -6.81
C GLY A 42 10.52 -11.40 -7.72
N SER A 43 9.53 -12.20 -8.14
CA SER A 43 9.72 -13.37 -9.00
C SER A 43 9.86 -13.00 -10.47
N THR A 44 10.48 -13.91 -11.24
CA THR A 44 10.63 -13.80 -12.69
C THR A 44 9.27 -13.73 -13.38
N PRO A 45 8.98 -12.69 -14.17
CA PRO A 45 7.78 -12.62 -14.98
C PRO A 45 7.94 -13.48 -16.25
N PRO A 46 6.84 -13.83 -16.95
CA PRO A 46 6.93 -14.26 -18.33
C PRO A 46 7.73 -13.27 -19.19
N VAL A 47 8.55 -13.77 -20.08
CA VAL A 47 9.53 -12.98 -20.87
C VAL A 47 8.87 -11.83 -21.66
N TRP A 48 7.61 -11.99 -22.06
CA TRP A 48 6.85 -11.02 -22.85
C TRP A 48 6.18 -9.91 -22.00
N PHE A 49 6.15 -10.03 -20.68
CA PHE A 49 5.50 -9.02 -19.81
C PHE A 49 6.07 -7.63 -19.99
N PRO A 50 7.39 -7.38 -19.91
CA PRO A 50 7.91 -6.01 -20.01
C PRO A 50 7.52 -5.33 -21.33
N ASP A 51 7.56 -6.04 -22.45
CA ASP A 51 7.21 -5.48 -23.76
C ASP A 51 5.70 -5.18 -23.86
N SER A 52 4.87 -6.06 -23.32
CA SER A 52 3.41 -5.85 -23.29
C SER A 52 3.05 -4.65 -22.40
N GLY A 53 3.65 -4.52 -21.22
CA GLY A 53 3.49 -3.34 -20.36
C GLY A 53 3.98 -2.08 -21.05
N ALA A 54 5.13 -2.14 -21.71
CA ALA A 54 5.66 -1.02 -22.48
C ALA A 54 4.71 -0.56 -23.60
N SER A 55 4.02 -1.50 -24.25
CA SER A 55 2.99 -1.17 -25.24
C SER A 55 1.84 -0.37 -24.64
N VAL A 56 1.29 -0.79 -23.49
CA VAL A 56 0.22 -0.06 -22.80
C VAL A 56 0.69 1.33 -22.36
N LEU A 57 1.89 1.44 -21.78
CA LEU A 57 2.44 2.73 -21.34
C LEU A 57 2.62 3.73 -22.49
N ARG A 58 3.06 3.26 -23.67
CA ARG A 58 3.14 4.11 -24.87
C ARG A 58 1.75 4.59 -25.33
N GLN A 59 0.74 3.74 -25.28
CA GLN A 59 -0.64 4.13 -25.60
C GLN A 59 -1.18 5.19 -24.63
N TRP A 60 -0.70 5.18 -23.38
CA TRP A 60 -1.01 6.22 -22.38
C TRP A 60 -0.21 7.51 -22.57
N GLY A 61 0.76 7.53 -23.50
CA GLY A 61 1.62 8.67 -23.78
C GLY A 61 2.85 8.75 -22.89
N PHE A 62 3.21 7.69 -22.17
CA PHE A 62 4.42 7.61 -21.34
C PHE A 62 5.57 6.93 -22.08
N THR A 63 6.78 7.15 -21.59
CA THR A 63 7.99 6.51 -22.11
C THR A 63 8.41 5.34 -21.22
N PRO A 64 8.24 4.07 -21.64
CA PRO A 64 8.66 2.93 -20.86
C PRO A 64 10.17 2.76 -20.85
N VAL A 65 10.74 2.37 -19.72
CA VAL A 65 12.15 2.00 -19.54
C VAL A 65 12.20 0.61 -18.93
N ILE A 66 12.57 -0.40 -19.71
CA ILE A 66 12.66 -1.77 -19.21
C ILE A 66 13.97 -1.94 -18.44
N GLY A 67 13.89 -2.47 -17.20
CA GLY A 67 15.05 -2.77 -16.38
C GLY A 67 15.97 -3.78 -17.05
N LYS A 68 17.27 -3.63 -16.87
CA LYS A 68 18.29 -4.51 -17.49
C LYS A 68 18.08 -5.99 -17.13
N ASN A 69 17.60 -6.25 -15.92
CA ASN A 69 17.39 -7.59 -15.37
C ASN A 69 15.89 -7.95 -15.23
N ALA A 70 15.00 -7.24 -15.94
CA ALA A 70 13.56 -7.36 -15.79
C ALA A 70 13.01 -8.78 -16.03
N THR A 71 13.70 -9.58 -16.83
CA THR A 71 13.39 -11.00 -17.14
C THR A 71 14.50 -11.97 -16.74
N ALA A 72 15.45 -11.51 -15.92
CA ALA A 72 16.49 -12.39 -15.39
C ALA A 72 15.88 -13.50 -14.51
N GLU A 73 16.54 -14.61 -14.42
CA GLU A 73 16.09 -15.77 -13.65
C GLU A 73 17.19 -16.25 -12.71
N TYR A 74 16.82 -16.48 -11.46
CA TYR A 74 17.66 -17.08 -10.43
C TYR A 74 16.77 -17.78 -9.40
N HIS A 75 16.62 -19.08 -9.48
CA HIS A 75 15.67 -19.87 -8.69
C HIS A 75 14.23 -19.31 -8.85
N MET A 76 13.59 -18.88 -7.77
CA MET A 76 12.25 -18.30 -7.81
C MET A 76 12.22 -16.79 -8.08
N TYR A 77 13.39 -16.14 -8.21
CA TYR A 77 13.52 -14.69 -8.29
C TYR A 77 13.86 -14.20 -9.69
N ALA A 78 13.50 -12.96 -9.97
CA ALA A 78 13.90 -12.25 -11.19
C ALA A 78 15.39 -11.83 -11.13
N GLY A 79 16.28 -12.81 -11.18
CA GLY A 79 17.70 -12.63 -10.98
C GLY A 79 18.12 -12.57 -9.51
N THR A 80 19.41 -12.41 -9.28
CA THR A 80 20.00 -12.30 -7.93
C THR A 80 19.50 -11.03 -7.21
N THR A 81 19.60 -10.98 -5.89
CA THR A 81 19.27 -9.76 -5.11
C THR A 81 20.07 -8.55 -5.59
N ALA A 82 21.34 -8.74 -5.96
CA ALA A 82 22.18 -7.67 -6.49
C ALA A 82 21.67 -7.13 -7.84
N GLN A 83 21.20 -7.98 -8.74
CA GLN A 83 20.63 -7.59 -10.04
C GLN A 83 19.31 -6.80 -9.85
N ARG A 84 18.37 -7.33 -9.04
CA ARG A 84 17.10 -6.66 -8.75
C ARG A 84 17.31 -5.31 -8.05
N LYS A 85 18.25 -5.25 -7.09
CA LYS A 85 18.67 -4.01 -6.42
C LYS A 85 19.26 -3.01 -7.42
N ALA A 86 20.12 -3.46 -8.33
CA ALA A 86 20.75 -2.60 -9.33
C ALA A 86 19.69 -1.92 -10.22
N ASP A 87 18.67 -2.66 -10.68
CA ASP A 87 17.58 -2.12 -11.49
C ASP A 87 16.75 -1.11 -10.68
N LEU A 88 16.37 -1.45 -9.45
CA LEU A 88 15.60 -0.55 -8.59
C LEU A 88 16.38 0.74 -8.27
N MET A 89 17.66 0.63 -7.93
CA MET A 89 18.50 1.78 -7.64
C MET A 89 18.76 2.66 -8.87
N ALA A 90 18.87 2.07 -10.06
CA ALA A 90 18.98 2.83 -11.30
C ALA A 90 17.73 3.66 -11.56
N ALA A 91 16.53 3.05 -11.43
CA ALA A 91 15.25 3.76 -11.60
C ALA A 91 15.02 4.83 -10.53
N LEU A 92 15.36 4.57 -9.26
CA LEU A 92 15.24 5.55 -8.19
C LEU A 92 16.11 6.77 -8.42
N ARG A 93 17.37 6.58 -8.85
CA ARG A 93 18.34 7.67 -9.04
C ARG A 93 18.16 8.46 -10.35
N ASP A 94 17.51 7.88 -11.34
CA ASP A 94 17.23 8.61 -12.60
C ASP A 94 16.13 9.65 -12.38
N PRO A 95 16.43 10.98 -12.44
CA PRO A 95 15.43 12.02 -12.21
C PRO A 95 14.36 12.09 -13.30
N SER A 96 14.61 11.48 -14.46
CA SER A 96 13.65 11.43 -15.58
C SER A 96 12.60 10.32 -15.38
N VAL A 97 12.89 9.29 -14.58
CA VAL A 97 11.91 8.26 -14.18
C VAL A 97 10.99 8.83 -13.11
N LYS A 98 9.69 8.77 -13.30
CA LYS A 98 8.67 9.27 -12.35
C LYS A 98 7.94 8.17 -11.62
N ALA A 99 7.83 6.99 -12.24
CA ALA A 99 7.16 5.83 -11.66
C ALA A 99 7.93 4.54 -11.96
N ILE A 100 7.69 3.54 -11.12
CA ILE A 100 8.18 2.18 -11.25
C ILE A 100 6.95 1.27 -11.25
N LEU A 101 6.67 0.64 -12.37
CA LEU A 101 5.63 -0.36 -12.53
C LEU A 101 6.26 -1.75 -12.42
N CYS A 102 5.81 -2.53 -11.45
CA CYS A 102 6.32 -3.88 -11.25
C CYS A 102 5.75 -4.84 -12.30
N ASN A 103 6.61 -5.66 -12.89
CA ASN A 103 6.19 -6.66 -13.87
C ASN A 103 5.35 -7.76 -13.22
N ARG A 104 5.75 -8.18 -12.01
CA ARG A 104 5.11 -9.24 -11.24
C ARG A 104 5.44 -9.10 -9.74
N GLY A 105 4.58 -9.64 -8.87
CA GLY A 105 4.86 -9.91 -7.47
C GLY A 105 5.62 -11.23 -7.26
N GLY A 106 4.94 -12.22 -6.69
CA GLY A 106 5.52 -13.52 -6.37
C GLY A 106 6.22 -13.51 -5.02
N TYR A 107 7.56 -13.54 -4.98
CA TYR A 107 8.32 -13.53 -3.74
C TYR A 107 9.69 -12.87 -3.93
N GLY A 108 10.13 -12.12 -2.91
CA GLY A 108 11.50 -11.60 -2.85
C GLY A 108 11.67 -10.10 -2.77
N SER A 109 10.59 -9.30 -2.87
CA SER A 109 10.68 -7.84 -2.73
C SER A 109 11.17 -7.44 -1.33
N SER A 110 10.78 -8.16 -0.29
CA SER A 110 11.24 -7.93 1.09
C SER A 110 12.75 -8.10 1.26
N LEU A 111 13.40 -8.98 0.47
CA LEU A 111 14.85 -9.17 0.50
C LEU A 111 15.62 -7.94 0.03
N LEU A 112 15.01 -7.11 -0.84
CA LEU A 112 15.63 -5.86 -1.27
C LEU A 112 15.68 -4.84 -0.14
N LEU A 113 14.75 -4.90 0.80
CA LEU A 113 14.68 -3.97 1.94
C LEU A 113 15.82 -4.19 2.94
N CYS A 114 16.45 -5.35 2.97
CA CYS A 114 17.69 -5.59 3.71
C CYS A 114 18.88 -4.82 3.13
N GLU A 115 18.80 -4.43 1.86
CA GLU A 115 19.89 -3.87 1.07
C GLU A 115 19.67 -2.38 0.70
N ILE A 116 18.44 -1.86 0.89
CA ILE A 116 18.05 -0.51 0.50
C ILE A 116 17.57 0.25 1.74
N PRO A 117 18.38 1.17 2.27
CA PRO A 117 17.98 2.01 3.40
C PRO A 117 16.75 2.87 3.08
N LEU A 118 15.87 3.07 4.07
CA LEU A 118 14.69 3.96 3.93
C LEU A 118 15.07 5.38 3.48
N ASP A 119 16.23 5.89 3.87
CA ASP A 119 16.71 7.21 3.44
C ASP A 119 16.92 7.31 1.93
N THR A 120 17.18 6.18 1.25
CA THR A 120 17.24 6.13 -0.22
C THR A 120 15.86 6.43 -0.82
N LEU A 121 14.80 5.82 -0.29
CA LEU A 121 13.43 6.06 -0.75
C LEU A 121 12.99 7.50 -0.44
N ARG A 122 13.32 8.03 0.73
CA ARG A 122 13.07 9.45 1.08
C ARG A 122 13.75 10.42 0.13
N ARG A 123 14.98 10.11 -0.28
CA ARG A 123 15.78 10.98 -1.17
C ARG A 123 15.31 10.94 -2.61
N TYR A 124 14.75 9.82 -3.05
CA TYR A 124 14.38 9.58 -4.44
C TYR A 124 12.91 9.11 -4.56
N PRO A 125 11.93 9.93 -4.12
CA PRO A 125 10.52 9.53 -4.13
C PRO A 125 10.03 9.25 -5.55
N LYS A 126 9.44 8.06 -5.75
CA LYS A 126 8.83 7.62 -7.01
C LYS A 126 7.48 6.97 -6.73
N TRP A 127 6.57 6.96 -7.69
CA TRP A 127 5.39 6.12 -7.64
C TRP A 127 5.82 4.66 -7.83
N ILE A 128 5.79 3.84 -6.79
CA ILE A 128 5.92 2.38 -6.90
C ILE A 128 4.54 1.80 -7.07
N ILE A 129 4.36 0.96 -8.11
CA ILE A 129 3.06 0.44 -8.55
C ILE A 129 3.13 -1.09 -8.58
N GLY A 130 2.20 -1.74 -7.91
CA GLY A 130 2.05 -3.18 -7.87
C GLY A 130 1.19 -3.62 -6.70
N TYR A 131 1.07 -4.92 -6.49
CA TYR A 131 0.33 -5.54 -5.38
C TYR A 131 0.99 -6.88 -4.99
N SER A 132 0.38 -7.65 -4.07
CA SER A 132 0.95 -8.94 -3.65
C SER A 132 2.30 -8.72 -2.94
N ASP A 133 3.38 -9.38 -3.36
CA ASP A 133 4.76 -9.24 -2.82
C ASP A 133 5.26 -7.78 -2.80
N ILE A 134 4.71 -6.91 -3.67
CA ILE A 134 5.07 -5.48 -3.72
C ILE A 134 4.60 -4.73 -2.46
N THR A 135 3.69 -5.30 -1.68
CA THR A 135 3.30 -4.78 -0.36
C THR A 135 4.51 -4.47 0.54
N ALA A 136 5.59 -5.25 0.44
CA ALA A 136 6.82 -4.97 1.18
C ALA A 136 7.44 -3.61 0.79
N LEU A 137 7.44 -3.29 -0.51
CA LEU A 137 7.93 -1.98 -1.00
C LEU A 137 6.96 -0.85 -0.63
N HIS A 138 5.63 -1.09 -0.69
CA HIS A 138 4.65 -0.10 -0.23
C HIS A 138 4.86 0.24 1.25
N SER A 139 5.09 -0.77 2.08
CA SER A 139 5.39 -0.57 3.50
C SER A 139 6.63 0.32 3.69
N ALA A 140 7.70 0.05 2.94
CA ALA A 140 8.93 0.85 2.99
C ALA A 140 8.69 2.30 2.50
N GLU A 141 7.92 2.50 1.43
CA GLU A 141 7.57 3.84 0.93
C GLU A 141 6.78 4.65 1.97
N VAL A 142 5.75 4.04 2.58
CA VAL A 142 4.98 4.68 3.66
C VAL A 142 5.90 5.07 4.82
N ARG A 143 6.79 4.19 5.25
CA ARG A 143 7.79 4.46 6.31
C ARG A 143 8.84 5.48 5.90
N ALA A 144 9.13 5.58 4.63
CA ALA A 144 9.97 6.65 4.07
C ALA A 144 9.25 8.00 3.96
N GLY A 145 7.92 8.05 4.13
CA GLY A 145 7.10 9.24 4.02
C GLY A 145 6.62 9.53 2.59
N ASN A 146 6.54 8.51 1.75
CA ASN A 146 6.06 8.60 0.38
C ASN A 146 4.74 7.83 0.20
N MET A 147 3.90 8.29 -0.74
CA MET A 147 2.77 7.52 -1.24
C MET A 147 3.23 6.53 -2.31
N SER A 148 2.52 5.40 -2.43
CA SER A 148 2.71 4.39 -3.48
C SER A 148 1.34 3.87 -3.93
N ILE A 149 1.27 2.97 -4.91
CA ILE A 149 -0.01 2.55 -5.48
C ILE A 149 -0.12 1.03 -5.50
N HIS A 150 -0.99 0.48 -4.65
CA HIS A 150 -1.45 -0.91 -4.75
C HIS A 150 -2.39 -0.99 -5.96
N ALA A 151 -1.95 -1.59 -7.06
CA ALA A 151 -2.69 -1.65 -8.32
C ALA A 151 -2.16 -2.74 -9.24
N SER A 152 -2.85 -2.93 -10.37
CA SER A 152 -2.47 -3.87 -11.43
C SER A 152 -0.99 -3.77 -11.79
N MET A 153 -0.33 -4.92 -11.88
CA MET A 153 1.01 -5.07 -12.44
C MET A 153 0.94 -5.35 -13.94
N VAL A 154 2.08 -5.51 -14.58
CA VAL A 154 2.16 -5.62 -16.05
C VAL A 154 1.29 -6.75 -16.62
N GLY A 155 1.21 -7.90 -15.96
CA GLY A 155 0.36 -9.01 -16.43
C GLY A 155 -1.10 -8.60 -16.61
N SER A 156 -1.72 -8.10 -15.52
CA SER A 156 -3.11 -7.63 -15.53
C SER A 156 -3.30 -6.41 -16.43
N LEU A 157 -2.31 -5.48 -16.40
CA LEU A 157 -2.35 -4.29 -17.25
C LEU A 157 -2.39 -4.65 -18.73
N ALA A 158 -1.59 -5.61 -19.15
CA ALA A 158 -1.51 -6.03 -20.55
C ALA A 158 -2.71 -6.88 -20.98
N SER A 159 -3.19 -7.79 -20.12
CA SER A 159 -4.34 -8.65 -20.42
C SER A 159 -5.63 -7.86 -20.57
N ARG A 160 -5.81 -6.80 -19.77
CA ARG A 160 -7.01 -5.93 -19.81
C ARG A 160 -6.91 -4.83 -20.87
N GLY A 161 -5.71 -4.42 -21.22
CA GLY A 161 -5.44 -3.39 -22.23
C GLY A 161 -5.54 -1.94 -21.73
N ALA A 162 -5.06 -1.03 -22.57
CA ALA A 162 -4.88 0.39 -22.21
C ALA A 162 -6.19 1.15 -21.88
N ASN A 163 -7.33 0.70 -22.43
CA ASN A 163 -8.62 1.37 -22.30
C ASN A 163 -9.53 0.72 -21.24
N ASP A 164 -9.04 -0.28 -20.53
CA ASP A 164 -9.80 -0.87 -19.41
C ASP A 164 -10.05 0.15 -18.31
N SER A 165 -11.23 0.13 -17.70
CA SER A 165 -11.64 1.13 -16.70
C SER A 165 -10.74 1.17 -15.47
N VAL A 166 -10.28 0.02 -14.97
CA VAL A 166 -9.38 -0.07 -13.82
C VAL A 166 -7.98 0.46 -14.19
N ASN A 167 -7.50 0.12 -15.38
CA ASN A 167 -6.24 0.63 -15.89
C ASN A 167 -6.27 2.14 -16.12
N LEU A 168 -7.38 2.68 -16.60
CA LEU A 168 -7.59 4.13 -16.75
C LEU A 168 -7.64 4.85 -15.39
N LEU A 169 -8.16 4.22 -14.33
CA LEU A 169 -8.07 4.76 -12.97
C LEU A 169 -6.60 4.88 -12.52
N LEU A 170 -5.79 3.84 -12.74
CA LEU A 170 -4.35 3.91 -12.44
C LEU A 170 -3.67 5.06 -13.20
N ARG A 171 -3.94 5.19 -14.51
CA ARG A 171 -3.42 6.31 -15.31
C ARG A 171 -3.84 7.65 -14.74
N SER A 172 -5.11 7.80 -14.35
CA SER A 172 -5.64 9.05 -13.78
C SER A 172 -4.95 9.41 -12.46
N ILE A 173 -4.70 8.43 -11.58
CA ILE A 173 -3.96 8.64 -10.32
C ILE A 173 -2.55 9.12 -10.61
N LEU A 174 -1.84 8.50 -11.54
CA LEU A 174 -0.49 8.92 -11.93
C LEU A 174 -0.44 10.34 -12.45
N MET A 175 -1.53 10.82 -13.07
CA MET A 175 -1.69 12.19 -13.55
C MET A 175 -2.28 13.16 -12.52
N GLY A 176 -2.45 12.72 -11.26
CA GLY A 176 -2.87 13.57 -10.14
C GLY A 176 -4.37 13.66 -9.91
N GLN A 177 -5.16 12.75 -10.45
CA GLN A 177 -6.61 12.68 -10.25
C GLN A 177 -6.94 11.49 -9.33
N PHE A 178 -7.15 11.74 -8.05
CA PHE A 178 -7.44 10.69 -7.08
C PHE A 178 -8.94 10.32 -7.09
N PRO A 179 -9.27 9.03 -7.01
CA PRO A 179 -10.65 8.56 -7.12
C PRO A 179 -11.47 8.78 -5.84
N THR A 180 -12.78 8.69 -6.01
CA THR A 180 -13.73 8.35 -4.95
C THR A 180 -14.45 7.09 -5.39
N TYR A 181 -14.35 6.04 -4.59
CA TYR A 181 -15.07 4.80 -4.82
C TYR A 181 -16.41 4.82 -4.10
N ASN A 182 -17.49 4.46 -4.79
CA ASN A 182 -18.80 4.23 -4.23
C ASN A 182 -19.20 2.80 -4.58
N LEU A 183 -19.41 1.98 -3.56
CA LEU A 183 -19.57 0.53 -3.69
C LEU A 183 -20.86 0.10 -2.98
N PRO A 184 -21.46 -1.02 -3.36
CA PRO A 184 -22.53 -1.63 -2.59
C PRO A 184 -22.03 -2.03 -1.20
N GLY A 185 -22.95 -2.13 -0.24
CA GLY A 185 -22.63 -2.62 1.08
C GLY A 185 -22.50 -4.14 1.13
N HIS A 186 -21.99 -4.64 2.26
CA HIS A 186 -21.89 -6.05 2.58
C HIS A 186 -22.62 -6.33 3.91
N PRO A 187 -23.28 -7.51 4.10
CA PRO A 187 -24.01 -7.82 5.34
C PRO A 187 -23.16 -7.75 6.60
N TYR A 188 -21.86 -8.04 6.50
CA TYR A 188 -20.92 -7.98 7.63
C TYR A 188 -20.31 -6.61 7.85
N ASN A 189 -20.66 -5.58 7.08
CA ASN A 189 -20.13 -4.25 7.28
C ASN A 189 -20.44 -3.72 8.70
N HIS A 190 -19.43 -3.13 9.34
CA HIS A 190 -19.62 -2.35 10.57
C HIS A 190 -19.81 -0.88 10.18
N PRO A 191 -20.99 -0.30 10.42
CA PRO A 191 -21.27 1.08 10.03
C PRO A 191 -20.41 2.09 10.78
N GLY A 192 -20.09 3.20 10.09
CA GLY A 192 -19.38 4.32 10.69
C GLY A 192 -18.59 5.13 9.67
N THR A 193 -17.95 6.19 10.15
CA THR A 193 -17.08 7.04 9.36
C THR A 193 -15.72 7.16 10.04
N ALA A 194 -14.67 7.00 9.28
CA ALA A 194 -13.30 7.19 9.76
C ALA A 194 -12.45 7.98 8.76
N LYS A 195 -11.45 8.67 9.30
CA LYS A 195 -10.41 9.36 8.52
C LYS A 195 -9.05 8.89 8.97
N GLY A 196 -8.11 8.79 8.05
CA GLY A 196 -6.74 8.38 8.33
C GLY A 196 -5.95 8.20 7.05
N ILE A 197 -4.68 7.81 7.16
CA ILE A 197 -3.90 7.38 6.01
C ILE A 197 -4.22 5.93 5.70
N LEU A 198 -4.40 5.60 4.42
CA LEU A 198 -4.58 4.23 3.98
C LEU A 198 -3.22 3.52 3.98
N VAL A 199 -3.12 2.38 4.64
CA VAL A 199 -1.95 1.50 4.60
C VAL A 199 -2.40 0.05 4.59
N GLY A 200 -1.66 -0.81 3.88
CA GLY A 200 -2.03 -2.22 3.85
C GLY A 200 -1.43 -3.03 2.72
N GLY A 201 -2.25 -3.89 2.12
CA GLY A 201 -1.91 -4.78 1.02
C GLY A 201 -2.07 -6.25 1.34
N ASN A 202 -1.20 -7.10 0.80
CA ASN A 202 -1.22 -8.53 1.05
C ASN A 202 -0.86 -8.84 2.51
N MET A 203 -1.78 -9.54 3.20
CA MET A 203 -1.70 -9.76 4.65
C MET A 203 -0.51 -10.62 5.05
N ALA A 204 -0.21 -11.67 4.30
CA ALA A 204 0.93 -12.52 4.57
C ALA A 204 2.25 -11.76 4.40
N VAL A 205 2.35 -10.90 3.40
CA VAL A 205 3.57 -10.11 3.14
C VAL A 205 3.82 -9.10 4.26
N PHE A 206 2.85 -8.29 4.67
CA PHE A 206 3.09 -7.34 5.74
C PHE A 206 3.25 -8.02 7.12
N SER A 207 2.64 -9.19 7.33
CA SER A 207 2.88 -9.98 8.53
C SER A 207 4.32 -10.48 8.62
N ASN A 208 4.93 -10.84 7.48
CA ASN A 208 6.30 -11.32 7.42
C ASN A 208 7.35 -10.23 7.70
N ILE A 209 7.03 -8.97 7.46
CA ILE A 209 7.93 -7.83 7.76
C ILE A 209 7.61 -7.16 9.11
N ALA A 210 6.68 -7.71 9.88
CA ALA A 210 6.28 -7.17 11.17
C ALA A 210 7.46 -7.07 12.16
N GLY A 211 7.55 -5.94 12.85
CA GLY A 211 8.64 -5.65 13.80
C GLY A 211 9.93 -5.16 13.15
N SER A 212 10.02 -5.08 11.82
CA SER A 212 11.15 -4.47 11.12
C SER A 212 11.03 -2.94 11.06
N ASN A 213 12.09 -2.26 10.61
CA ASN A 213 12.09 -0.81 10.43
C ASN A 213 11.15 -0.33 9.29
N VAL A 214 10.71 -1.25 8.43
CA VAL A 214 9.75 -0.99 7.36
C VAL A 214 8.30 -1.33 7.74
N ASP A 215 8.05 -1.87 8.93
CA ASP A 215 6.70 -2.21 9.43
C ASP A 215 5.85 -0.95 9.61
N PHE A 216 4.87 -0.71 8.72
CA PHE A 216 3.92 0.41 8.85
C PHE A 216 2.90 0.19 9.98
N LEU A 217 2.81 -1.01 10.54
CA LEU A 217 2.02 -1.34 11.73
C LEU A 217 2.86 -1.41 13.00
N ASP A 218 4.08 -0.86 12.97
CA ASP A 218 4.89 -0.65 14.17
C ASP A 218 4.13 0.21 15.19
N ARG A 219 4.34 -0.11 16.48
CA ARG A 219 3.61 0.53 17.58
C ARG A 219 3.70 2.06 17.58
N ASP A 220 4.91 2.58 17.34
CA ASP A 220 5.13 4.03 17.37
C ASP A 220 4.56 4.70 16.12
N TYR A 221 4.61 4.01 14.97
CA TYR A 221 4.00 4.53 13.76
C TYR A 221 2.48 4.63 13.90
N VAL A 222 1.81 3.57 14.33
CA VAL A 222 0.35 3.53 14.54
C VAL A 222 -0.11 4.49 15.65
N LYS A 223 0.74 4.75 16.65
CA LYS A 223 0.44 5.74 17.72
C LYS A 223 0.43 7.18 17.19
N ASN A 224 1.26 7.46 16.19
CA ASN A 224 1.47 8.82 15.67
C ASN A 224 0.68 9.14 14.41
N HIS A 225 -0.04 8.16 13.84
CA HIS A 225 -0.85 8.32 12.65
C HIS A 225 -2.24 7.71 12.84
N ASP A 226 -3.28 8.42 12.40
CA ASP A 226 -4.60 7.82 12.22
C ASP A 226 -4.57 6.93 10.98
N ILE A 227 -4.83 5.63 11.14
CA ILE A 227 -4.66 4.62 10.10
C ILE A 227 -6.01 4.02 9.71
N ILE A 228 -6.27 3.92 8.40
CA ILE A 228 -7.23 3.00 7.81
C ILE A 228 -6.42 1.81 7.27
N LEU A 229 -6.62 0.63 7.89
CA LEU A 229 -5.90 -0.58 7.50
C LEU A 229 -6.64 -1.30 6.38
N PHE A 230 -5.94 -1.57 5.29
CA PHE A 230 -6.41 -2.41 4.19
C PHE A 230 -5.68 -3.74 4.16
N PHE A 231 -6.38 -4.84 3.90
CA PHE A 231 -5.73 -6.13 3.62
C PHE A 231 -6.56 -7.05 2.75
N GLU A 232 -5.88 -7.83 1.96
CA GLU A 232 -6.35 -8.93 1.13
C GLU A 232 -5.34 -10.06 1.17
N ASP A 233 -5.68 -11.25 0.66
CA ASP A 233 -4.70 -12.32 0.47
C ASP A 233 -5.13 -13.34 -0.58
N VAL A 234 -4.19 -14.21 -0.98
CA VAL A 234 -4.39 -15.28 -1.94
C VAL A 234 -3.76 -16.59 -1.45
N SER A 235 -4.46 -17.71 -1.68
CA SER A 235 -3.97 -19.07 -1.38
C SER A 235 -3.62 -19.32 0.10
N GLU A 236 -4.09 -18.47 1.01
CA GLU A 236 -3.86 -18.64 2.44
C GLU A 236 -4.95 -19.52 3.08
N SER A 237 -4.54 -20.46 3.94
CA SER A 237 -5.49 -21.25 4.72
C SER A 237 -6.18 -20.40 5.79
N MET A 238 -7.39 -20.80 6.20
CA MET A 238 -8.12 -20.10 7.27
C MET A 238 -7.35 -20.06 8.59
N SER A 239 -6.63 -21.13 8.93
CA SER A 239 -5.79 -21.16 10.13
C SER A 239 -4.61 -20.18 10.05
N ARG A 240 -4.04 -19.98 8.84
CA ARG A 240 -2.97 -19.03 8.63
C ARG A 240 -3.50 -17.60 8.76
N VAL A 241 -4.63 -17.28 8.13
CA VAL A 241 -5.29 -15.96 8.27
C VAL A 241 -5.65 -15.69 9.74
N ASN A 242 -6.21 -16.67 10.46
CA ASN A 242 -6.49 -16.55 11.88
C ASN A 242 -5.22 -16.25 12.71
N SER A 243 -4.09 -16.88 12.37
CA SER A 243 -2.81 -16.62 13.04
C SER A 243 -2.31 -15.19 12.80
N MET A 244 -2.45 -14.66 11.58
CA MET A 244 -2.08 -13.29 11.24
C MET A 244 -3.00 -12.27 11.94
N LEU A 245 -4.31 -12.53 12.03
CA LEU A 245 -5.25 -11.71 12.82
C LEU A 245 -4.88 -11.71 14.30
N THR A 246 -4.52 -12.88 14.84
CA THR A 246 -4.05 -13.02 16.23
C THR A 246 -2.80 -12.18 16.46
N GLN A 247 -1.85 -12.18 15.53
CA GLN A 247 -0.66 -11.35 15.60
C GLN A 247 -1.03 -9.85 15.68
N LEU A 248 -1.95 -9.37 14.80
CA LEU A 248 -2.42 -7.98 14.81
C LEU A 248 -3.11 -7.62 16.13
N LYS A 249 -3.88 -8.56 16.71
CA LYS A 249 -4.54 -8.39 18.02
C LYS A 249 -3.52 -8.31 19.14
N LEU A 250 -2.55 -9.21 19.20
CA LEU A 250 -1.49 -9.22 20.21
C LEU A 250 -0.60 -7.97 20.14
N LYS A 251 -0.31 -7.46 18.93
CA LYS A 251 0.36 -6.17 18.73
C LYS A 251 -0.51 -4.97 19.17
N GLY A 252 -1.82 -5.18 19.41
CA GLY A 252 -2.78 -4.13 19.72
C GLY A 252 -3.06 -3.18 18.55
N VAL A 253 -2.80 -3.60 17.31
CA VAL A 253 -3.01 -2.81 16.09
C VAL A 253 -4.49 -2.53 15.89
N ILE A 254 -5.35 -3.55 15.98
CA ILE A 254 -6.79 -3.42 15.70
C ILE A 254 -7.47 -2.41 16.65
N ASN A 255 -7.00 -2.29 17.89
CA ASN A 255 -7.50 -1.30 18.86
C ASN A 255 -7.08 0.15 18.55
N ARG A 256 -6.15 0.37 17.62
CA ARG A 256 -5.59 1.70 17.33
C ARG A 256 -5.93 2.21 15.96
N VAL A 257 -6.19 1.32 15.00
CA VAL A 257 -6.63 1.75 13.66
C VAL A 257 -8.02 2.39 13.73
N LYS A 258 -8.28 3.33 12.84
CA LYS A 258 -9.56 4.08 12.81
C LYS A 258 -10.63 3.38 12.00
N GLY A 259 -10.26 2.49 11.09
CA GLY A 259 -11.15 1.68 10.28
C GLY A 259 -10.38 0.59 9.55
N ILE A 260 -11.12 -0.37 9.02
CA ILE A 260 -10.56 -1.51 8.29
C ILE A 260 -11.28 -1.66 6.95
N ILE A 261 -10.51 -1.90 5.91
CA ILE A 261 -10.98 -2.30 4.59
C ILE A 261 -10.49 -3.72 4.34
N ILE A 262 -11.41 -4.66 4.23
CA ILE A 262 -11.13 -6.05 3.89
C ILE A 262 -11.36 -6.21 2.40
N GLY A 263 -10.30 -6.47 1.67
CA GLY A 263 -10.32 -6.87 0.29
C GLY A 263 -10.76 -8.31 0.13
N ARG A 264 -10.66 -8.86 -1.07
CA ARG A 264 -11.06 -10.25 -1.30
C ARG A 264 -9.91 -11.19 -1.00
N PHE A 265 -10.26 -12.26 -0.29
CA PHE A 265 -9.41 -13.43 -0.16
C PHE A 265 -9.75 -14.41 -1.27
N THR A 266 -8.77 -14.83 -2.02
CA THR A 266 -8.97 -15.68 -3.21
C THR A 266 -8.18 -16.97 -3.11
N ASP A 267 -8.58 -17.99 -3.89
CA ASP A 267 -7.86 -19.26 -4.02
C ASP A 267 -7.57 -19.96 -2.68
N TYR A 268 -8.59 -20.04 -1.82
CA TYR A 268 -8.56 -20.75 -0.57
C TYR A 268 -9.68 -21.81 -0.48
N SER A 269 -9.56 -22.75 0.44
CA SER A 269 -10.62 -23.71 0.74
C SER A 269 -11.22 -23.47 2.12
N PRO A 270 -12.56 -23.34 2.24
CA PRO A 270 -13.23 -23.27 3.52
C PRO A 270 -12.89 -24.48 4.41
N SER A 271 -12.71 -24.25 5.70
CA SER A 271 -12.35 -25.29 6.68
C SER A 271 -12.80 -24.91 8.09
N TYR A 272 -12.68 -25.83 9.03
CA TYR A 272 -13.03 -25.63 10.43
C TYR A 272 -14.48 -25.18 10.69
N GLY A 273 -15.41 -25.53 9.79
CA GLY A 273 -16.83 -25.17 9.90
C GLY A 273 -17.20 -23.79 9.37
N TYR A 274 -16.25 -22.99 8.91
CA TYR A 274 -16.53 -21.73 8.23
C TYR A 274 -16.98 -21.97 6.79
N THR A 275 -17.95 -21.18 6.35
CA THR A 275 -18.45 -21.21 4.95
C THR A 275 -17.55 -20.45 3.98
N ASP A 276 -16.93 -19.38 4.46
CA ASP A 276 -16.00 -18.54 3.70
C ASP A 276 -15.07 -17.72 4.62
N MET A 277 -14.12 -17.02 4.03
CA MET A 277 -13.16 -16.21 4.77
C MET A 277 -13.82 -15.00 5.45
N ASN A 278 -14.86 -14.42 4.86
CA ASN A 278 -15.55 -13.26 5.43
C ASN A 278 -16.25 -13.64 6.75
N GLN A 279 -16.78 -14.86 6.87
CA GLN A 279 -17.34 -15.35 8.12
C GLN A 279 -16.29 -15.43 9.24
N LEU A 280 -15.10 -15.99 8.96
CA LEU A 280 -13.99 -16.04 9.91
C LEU A 280 -13.56 -14.63 10.35
N LEU A 281 -13.38 -13.74 9.38
CA LEU A 281 -12.98 -12.36 9.63
C LEU A 281 -14.03 -11.61 10.45
N HIS A 282 -15.32 -11.81 10.14
CA HIS A 282 -16.43 -11.20 10.85
C HIS A 282 -16.48 -11.65 12.31
N GLU A 283 -16.39 -12.93 12.57
CA GLU A 283 -16.37 -13.46 13.95
C GLU A 283 -15.20 -12.87 14.75
N TYR A 284 -14.03 -12.74 14.12
CA TYR A 284 -12.84 -12.21 14.76
C TYR A 284 -12.92 -10.71 15.05
N LEU A 285 -13.60 -9.94 14.19
CA LEU A 285 -13.67 -8.48 14.23
C LEU A 285 -14.98 -7.93 14.81
N ALA A 286 -16.00 -8.78 15.09
CA ALA A 286 -17.32 -8.35 15.55
C ALA A 286 -17.30 -7.47 16.82
N GLY A 287 -16.33 -7.68 17.71
CA GLY A 287 -16.22 -6.95 18.97
C GLY A 287 -15.60 -5.54 18.87
N TYR A 288 -15.16 -5.08 17.66
CA TYR A 288 -14.52 -3.79 17.50
C TYR A 288 -15.51 -2.72 17.02
N ASN A 289 -15.53 -1.58 17.72
CA ASN A 289 -16.43 -0.46 17.41
C ASN A 289 -15.74 0.55 16.48
N ILE A 290 -15.34 0.10 15.29
CA ILE A 290 -14.77 0.90 14.21
C ILE A 290 -15.45 0.55 12.89
N PRO A 291 -15.50 1.45 11.88
CA PRO A 291 -16.03 1.09 10.57
C PRO A 291 -15.17 0.02 9.90
N ILE A 292 -15.82 -1.05 9.43
CA ILE A 292 -15.18 -2.16 8.71
C ILE A 292 -15.97 -2.41 7.43
N CYS A 293 -15.27 -2.32 6.30
CA CYS A 293 -15.79 -2.65 4.98
C CYS A 293 -15.33 -4.04 4.58
N TYR A 294 -16.26 -4.90 4.15
CA TYR A 294 -15.99 -6.24 3.63
C TYR A 294 -16.11 -6.29 2.12
N ASP A 295 -15.39 -7.23 1.52
CA ASP A 295 -15.42 -7.53 0.08
C ASP A 295 -15.09 -6.32 -0.82
N PHE A 296 -14.20 -5.44 -0.34
CA PHE A 296 -13.72 -4.33 -1.17
C PHE A 296 -13.03 -4.90 -2.43
N PRO A 297 -13.31 -4.36 -3.64
CA PRO A 297 -12.77 -4.90 -4.89
C PRO A 297 -11.29 -4.54 -5.08
N ALA A 298 -10.43 -5.07 -4.22
CA ALA A 298 -8.99 -5.09 -4.30
C ALA A 298 -8.50 -6.49 -3.87
N SER A 299 -7.84 -7.22 -4.78
CA SER A 299 -7.54 -8.63 -4.61
C SER A 299 -6.61 -9.16 -5.69
N HIS A 300 -6.34 -10.47 -5.63
CA HIS A 300 -5.70 -11.22 -6.71
C HIS A 300 -6.66 -11.63 -7.84
N ASP A 301 -7.95 -11.37 -7.71
CA ASP A 301 -8.88 -11.44 -8.84
C ASP A 301 -8.65 -10.22 -9.75
N GLU A 302 -8.00 -10.45 -10.89
CA GLU A 302 -7.62 -9.40 -11.81
C GLU A 302 -8.80 -8.56 -12.32
N SER A 303 -10.02 -9.12 -12.34
CA SER A 303 -11.23 -8.40 -12.75
C SER A 303 -11.68 -7.34 -11.74
N HIS A 304 -11.21 -7.44 -10.49
CA HIS A 304 -11.68 -6.65 -9.35
C HIS A 304 -10.50 -6.16 -8.49
N ASN A 305 -9.55 -5.45 -9.08
CA ASN A 305 -8.41 -4.90 -8.35
C ASN A 305 -8.33 -3.38 -8.53
N LEU A 306 -9.22 -2.66 -7.82
CA LEU A 306 -9.23 -1.18 -7.85
C LEU A 306 -7.93 -0.61 -7.26
N PRO A 307 -7.31 0.37 -7.91
CA PRO A 307 -6.11 1.01 -7.40
C PRO A 307 -6.34 1.68 -6.04
N LEU A 308 -5.48 1.40 -5.07
CA LEU A 308 -5.45 2.03 -3.75
C LEU A 308 -4.15 2.80 -3.56
N ILE A 309 -4.24 4.03 -3.04
CA ILE A 309 -3.07 4.89 -2.84
C ILE A 309 -2.60 4.75 -1.40
N GLU A 310 -1.56 3.97 -1.19
CA GLU A 310 -0.93 3.75 0.11
C GLU A 310 -0.28 5.04 0.63
N GLY A 311 -0.45 5.31 1.92
CA GLY A 311 0.03 6.54 2.55
C GLY A 311 -0.86 7.78 2.29
N CYS A 312 -1.89 7.67 1.46
CA CYS A 312 -2.80 8.77 1.19
C CYS A 312 -3.82 8.96 2.32
N PRO A 313 -4.10 10.20 2.77
CA PRO A 313 -5.24 10.47 3.62
C PRO A 313 -6.55 10.13 2.91
N VAL A 314 -7.43 9.41 3.62
CA VAL A 314 -8.73 8.97 3.10
C VAL A 314 -9.85 9.25 4.09
N THR A 315 -11.08 9.35 3.56
CA THR A 315 -12.31 9.26 4.34
C THR A 315 -13.04 8.00 3.92
N LEU A 316 -13.25 7.11 4.88
CA LEU A 316 -14.01 5.86 4.75
C LEU A 316 -15.38 6.04 5.39
N ASN A 317 -16.46 5.88 4.61
CA ASN A 317 -17.83 5.81 5.13
C ASN A 317 -18.37 4.42 4.84
N VAL A 318 -18.86 3.75 5.86
CA VAL A 318 -19.40 2.39 5.78
C VAL A 318 -20.83 2.38 6.28
N SER A 319 -21.71 1.74 5.53
CA SER A 319 -23.05 1.32 5.96
C SER A 319 -23.32 -0.12 5.52
N THR A 320 -24.41 -0.69 5.95
CA THR A 320 -24.83 -2.02 5.49
C THR A 320 -25.27 -2.04 4.02
N SER A 321 -25.66 -0.88 3.47
CA SER A 321 -26.15 -0.76 2.08
C SER A 321 -25.13 -0.14 1.11
N ALA A 322 -24.14 0.61 1.61
CA ALA A 322 -23.19 1.31 0.76
C ALA A 322 -21.85 1.56 1.47
N VAL A 323 -20.78 1.63 0.70
CA VAL A 323 -19.44 2.04 1.14
C VAL A 323 -18.94 3.16 0.25
N SER A 324 -18.31 4.18 0.85
CA SER A 324 -17.59 5.22 0.12
C SER A 324 -16.18 5.34 0.66
N LEU A 325 -15.19 5.26 -0.24
CA LEU A 325 -13.78 5.54 0.05
C LEU A 325 -13.32 6.70 -0.81
N LYS A 326 -13.06 7.83 -0.16
CA LYS A 326 -12.58 9.06 -0.82
C LYS A 326 -11.11 9.29 -0.49
N PHE A 327 -10.26 9.39 -1.51
CA PHE A 327 -8.88 9.83 -1.39
C PHE A 327 -8.80 11.36 -1.40
N GLU A 328 -8.10 11.92 -0.42
CA GLU A 328 -7.90 13.36 -0.34
C GLU A 328 -6.89 13.81 -1.39
N GLN A 329 -7.29 14.76 -2.20
CA GLN A 329 -6.39 15.33 -3.22
C GLN A 329 -5.18 15.99 -2.55
N PRO A 330 -3.95 15.72 -3.01
CA PRO A 330 -2.80 16.44 -2.48
C PRO A 330 -2.93 17.94 -2.79
N SER A 331 -2.55 18.78 -1.81
CA SER A 331 -2.54 20.23 -2.03
C SER A 331 -1.70 20.57 -3.26
N LYS A 332 -2.25 21.35 -4.17
CA LYS A 332 -1.47 21.89 -5.31
C LYS A 332 -0.27 22.65 -4.73
N ARG A 333 0.92 22.21 -5.09
CA ARG A 333 2.17 22.93 -4.78
C ARG A 333 2.38 24.05 -5.78
#